data_23ba4d8d5f59fd8d25cb36b64cd0ad6b
#
_entry.id   23ba4d8d5f59fd8d25cb36b64cd0ad6b
#
_cell.length_a   1.000
_cell.length_b   1.000
_cell.length_c   1.000
_cell.angle_alpha   90.00
_cell.angle_beta   90.00
_cell.angle_gamma   90.00
#
_symmetry.space_group_name_H-M   'P 1'
#
loop_
_entity.id
_entity.type
_entity.pdbx_description
1 polymer ?
#
loop_
_entity_poly.entity_id
_entity_poly.type
_entity_poly.pdbx_seq_one_letter_code
_entity_poly.pdbx_strand_id
1 'polypeptide(L)'
;MTASLPPEVQQVFNSFLTTEFTTVDSRGRPICWPLTPYYDQGDPCIDVTTALGYPKKAEDARANPKVSLLFSDPTGSGMDDAPQVLVQGTADVDAQDLEANRKRYTREALVKLPGSKDLLPPKPLQRLFSFYFTRLYIHVRPERTSSMRASKSCGSRVGSPPGQTYTRSGRTWM
;
A
#
# COMPACT_ATOMS: atom_id res chain seq x y z
N MET A 1 6.22 -9.97 -24.73
CA MET A 1 6.26 -11.17 -23.87
C MET A 1 6.50 -10.66 -22.45
N THR A 2 5.46 -10.54 -21.65
CA THR A 2 5.57 -10.14 -20.23
C THR A 2 6.22 -11.33 -19.50
N ALA A 3 7.45 -11.16 -19.02
CA ALA A 3 8.10 -12.16 -18.19
C ALA A 3 7.21 -12.39 -16.96
N SER A 4 6.89 -13.65 -16.65
CA SER A 4 6.13 -13.97 -15.46
C SER A 4 6.91 -13.51 -14.22
N LEU A 5 6.24 -12.84 -13.30
CA LEU A 5 6.85 -12.43 -12.03
C LEU A 5 7.37 -13.66 -11.27
N PRO A 6 8.53 -13.56 -10.60
CA PRO A 6 9.03 -14.63 -9.74
C PRO A 6 7.98 -15.04 -8.70
N PRO A 7 7.83 -16.34 -8.39
CA PRO A 7 6.81 -16.82 -7.44
C PRO A 7 6.89 -16.15 -6.07
N GLU A 8 8.10 -15.86 -5.58
CA GLU A 8 8.29 -15.16 -4.29
C GLU A 8 7.75 -13.72 -4.31
N VAL A 9 7.85 -13.02 -5.44
CA VAL A 9 7.29 -11.67 -5.62
C VAL A 9 5.76 -11.72 -5.63
N GLN A 10 5.19 -12.71 -6.33
CA GLN A 10 3.74 -12.93 -6.32
C GLN A 10 3.23 -13.24 -4.90
N GLN A 11 3.99 -14.02 -4.14
CA GLN A 11 3.66 -14.33 -2.75
C GLN A 11 3.67 -13.06 -1.89
N VAL A 12 4.62 -12.14 -2.07
CA VAL A 12 4.63 -10.84 -1.38
C VAL A 12 3.36 -10.06 -1.69
N PHE A 13 2.95 -9.94 -2.95
CA PHE A 13 1.73 -9.21 -3.33
C PHE A 13 0.46 -9.81 -2.71
N ASN A 14 0.41 -11.14 -2.61
CA ASN A 14 -0.73 -11.83 -2.01
C ASN A 14 -0.77 -11.73 -0.49
N SER A 15 0.39 -11.81 0.17
CA SER A 15 0.48 -12.02 1.62
C SER A 15 0.63 -10.73 2.43
N PHE A 16 1.32 -9.72 1.89
CA PHE A 16 1.53 -8.46 2.62
C PHE A 16 0.20 -7.74 2.84
N LEU A 17 -0.02 -7.30 4.08
CA LEU A 17 -1.21 -6.57 4.48
C LEU A 17 -1.12 -5.08 4.17
N THR A 18 0.10 -4.58 4.03
CA THR A 18 0.39 -3.16 3.79
C THR A 18 1.41 -2.98 2.69
N THR A 19 1.23 -1.93 1.91
CA THR A 19 2.21 -1.41 0.95
C THR A 19 2.26 0.11 1.08
N GLU A 20 3.42 0.71 0.89
CA GLU A 20 3.61 2.16 0.81
C GLU A 20 3.34 2.62 -0.62
N PHE A 21 2.17 3.20 -0.83
CA PHE A 21 1.77 3.78 -2.12
C PHE A 21 2.24 5.21 -2.23
N THR A 22 3.07 5.51 -3.24
CA THR A 22 3.60 6.86 -3.47
C THR A 22 3.03 7.47 -4.73
N THR A 23 2.47 8.67 -4.58
CA THR A 23 2.03 9.56 -5.67
C THR A 23 2.90 10.81 -5.71
N VAL A 24 2.77 11.61 -6.77
CA VAL A 24 3.41 12.93 -6.89
C VAL A 24 2.32 13.99 -6.95
N ASP A 25 2.38 14.96 -6.04
CA ASP A 25 1.40 16.05 -5.98
C ASP A 25 1.60 17.09 -7.10
N SER A 26 0.69 18.07 -7.19
CA SER A 26 0.74 19.14 -8.19
C SER A 26 1.98 20.05 -8.11
N ARG A 27 2.75 19.95 -7.01
CA ARG A 27 4.01 20.67 -6.81
C ARG A 27 5.24 19.81 -7.11
N GLY A 28 5.05 18.59 -7.62
CA GLY A 28 6.13 17.65 -7.91
C GLY A 28 6.71 16.96 -6.67
N ARG A 29 6.02 17.00 -5.51
CA ARG A 29 6.51 16.39 -4.27
C ARG A 29 5.96 14.96 -4.15
N PRO A 30 6.79 13.96 -3.82
CA PRO A 30 6.32 12.63 -3.52
C PRO A 30 5.54 12.61 -2.20
N ILE A 31 4.38 11.94 -2.20
CA ILE A 31 3.55 11.73 -1.01
C ILE A 31 3.31 10.23 -0.88
N CYS A 32 3.66 9.68 0.27
CA CYS A 32 3.57 8.26 0.55
C CYS A 32 2.44 7.95 1.54
N TRP A 33 1.68 6.89 1.27
CA TRP A 33 0.54 6.44 2.08
C TRP A 33 0.63 4.95 2.34
N PRO A 34 0.50 4.48 3.58
CA PRO A 34 0.31 3.06 3.85
C PRO A 34 -1.11 2.65 3.42
N LEU A 35 -1.21 1.67 2.55
CA LEU A 35 -2.48 1.14 2.03
C LEU A 35 -2.46 -0.39 2.01
N THR A 36 -3.63 -1.00 2.03
CA THR A 36 -3.77 -2.44 1.80
C THR A 36 -3.73 -2.71 0.29
N PRO A 37 -2.80 -3.56 -0.18
CA PRO A 37 -2.75 -3.98 -1.57
C PRO A 37 -3.71 -5.14 -1.82
N TYR A 38 -4.32 -5.18 -3.00
CA TYR A 38 -5.10 -6.29 -3.51
C TYR A 38 -4.47 -6.77 -4.80
N TYR A 39 -4.21 -8.05 -4.92
CA TYR A 39 -3.60 -8.67 -6.09
C TYR A 39 -4.33 -9.94 -6.46
N ASP A 40 -4.66 -10.07 -7.75
CA ASP A 40 -5.18 -11.29 -8.35
C ASP A 40 -4.18 -11.76 -9.40
N GLN A 41 -3.78 -13.03 -9.36
CA GLN A 41 -2.82 -13.59 -10.31
C GLN A 41 -3.32 -13.58 -11.76
N GLY A 42 -4.63 -13.46 -11.98
CA GLY A 42 -5.25 -13.31 -13.27
C GLY A 42 -5.24 -11.88 -13.84
N ASP A 43 -4.96 -10.88 -12.99
CA ASP A 43 -4.91 -9.47 -13.35
C ASP A 43 -3.45 -8.98 -13.36
N PRO A 44 -3.00 -8.28 -14.40
CA PRO A 44 -1.66 -7.69 -14.43
C PRO A 44 -1.48 -6.52 -13.46
N CYS A 45 -2.55 -6.04 -12.81
CA CYS A 45 -2.54 -4.88 -11.93
C CYS A 45 -2.44 -5.25 -10.46
N ILE A 46 -1.90 -4.33 -9.67
CA ILE A 46 -1.99 -4.33 -8.20
C ILE A 46 -2.93 -3.20 -7.82
N ASP A 47 -3.96 -3.53 -7.09
CA ASP A 47 -4.98 -2.58 -6.70
C ASP A 47 -4.75 -2.03 -5.31
N VAL A 48 -4.94 -0.73 -5.15
CA VAL A 48 -5.07 -0.07 -3.86
C VAL A 48 -6.34 0.78 -3.85
N THR A 49 -6.85 1.12 -2.67
CA THR A 49 -8.11 1.85 -2.59
C THR A 49 -8.01 3.11 -1.74
N THR A 50 -8.89 4.07 -2.01
CA THR A 50 -9.11 5.21 -1.14
C THR A 50 -10.59 5.47 -0.92
N ALA A 51 -10.96 5.94 0.29
CA ALA A 51 -12.34 6.32 0.56
C ALA A 51 -12.69 7.63 -0.17
N LEU A 52 -13.95 7.78 -0.56
CA LEU A 52 -14.44 9.03 -1.18
C LEU A 52 -14.18 10.28 -0.34
N GLY A 53 -14.18 10.16 0.99
CA GLY A 53 -13.88 11.27 1.91
C GLY A 53 -12.39 11.67 1.95
N TYR A 54 -11.50 10.88 1.34
CA TYR A 54 -10.06 11.12 1.30
C TYR A 54 -9.50 10.92 -0.11
N PRO A 55 -9.97 11.69 -1.11
CA PRO A 55 -9.71 11.43 -2.53
C PRO A 55 -8.28 11.81 -2.97
N LYS A 56 -7.51 12.53 -2.15
CA LYS A 56 -6.23 13.15 -2.50
C LYS A 56 -5.29 12.24 -3.30
N LYS A 57 -5.13 10.98 -2.87
CA LYS A 57 -4.23 10.06 -3.57
C LYS A 57 -4.76 9.62 -4.95
N ALA A 58 -6.09 9.54 -5.10
CA ALA A 58 -6.70 9.28 -6.39
C ALA A 58 -6.61 10.51 -7.32
N GLU A 59 -6.77 11.72 -6.77
CA GLU A 59 -6.61 12.97 -7.52
C GLU A 59 -5.17 13.14 -8.00
N ASP A 60 -4.19 12.88 -7.13
CA ASP A 60 -2.77 12.94 -7.50
C ASP A 60 -2.43 11.90 -8.57
N ALA A 61 -2.93 10.66 -8.44
CA ALA A 61 -2.72 9.61 -9.43
C ALA A 61 -3.40 9.90 -10.79
N ARG A 62 -4.54 10.60 -10.79
CA ARG A 62 -5.15 11.08 -12.05
C ARG A 62 -4.34 12.20 -12.71
N ALA A 63 -3.83 13.12 -11.90
CA ALA A 63 -3.03 14.26 -12.41
C ALA A 63 -1.64 13.81 -12.89
N ASN A 64 -1.03 12.84 -12.18
CA ASN A 64 0.24 12.22 -12.56
C ASN A 64 0.15 10.71 -12.32
N PRO A 65 -0.03 9.92 -13.37
CA PRO A 65 -0.23 8.49 -13.24
C PRO A 65 1.02 7.69 -12.84
N LYS A 66 2.19 8.32 -12.79
CA LYS A 66 3.43 7.66 -12.34
C LYS A 66 3.42 7.49 -10.84
N VAL A 67 3.43 6.22 -10.41
CA VAL A 67 3.32 5.84 -9.00
C VAL A 67 4.32 4.76 -8.64
N SER A 68 4.49 4.53 -7.34
CA SER A 68 5.22 3.36 -6.86
C SER A 68 4.52 2.71 -5.67
N LEU A 69 4.72 1.39 -5.54
CA LEU A 69 4.33 0.59 -4.39
C LEU A 69 5.58 -0.04 -3.80
N LEU A 70 5.80 0.15 -2.51
CA LEU A 70 6.88 -0.50 -1.78
C LEU A 70 6.27 -1.48 -0.77
N PHE A 71 6.64 -2.73 -0.88
CA PHE A 71 6.31 -3.80 0.04
C PHE A 71 7.52 -4.03 0.94
N SER A 72 7.54 -3.42 2.11
CA SER A 72 8.69 -3.41 3.02
C SER A 72 8.41 -4.08 4.37
N ASP A 73 7.13 -4.11 4.79
CA ASP A 73 6.72 -4.62 6.10
C ASP A 73 5.98 -5.97 5.99
N PRO A 74 6.63 -7.10 6.35
CA PRO A 74 6.01 -8.42 6.32
C PRO A 74 5.08 -8.70 7.52
N THR A 75 4.88 -7.75 8.43
CA THR A 75 4.07 -7.95 9.63
C THR A 75 2.67 -8.45 9.27
N GLY A 76 2.27 -9.57 9.88
CA GLY A 76 0.98 -10.20 9.66
C GLY A 76 0.84 -10.97 8.34
N SER A 77 1.87 -11.02 7.50
CA SER A 77 1.85 -11.75 6.22
C SER A 77 2.04 -13.26 6.36
N GLY A 78 2.55 -13.72 7.51
CA GLY A 78 2.95 -15.13 7.70
C GLY A 78 4.20 -15.53 6.91
N MET A 79 4.94 -14.57 6.36
CA MET A 79 6.17 -14.82 5.62
C MET A 79 7.39 -14.52 6.50
N ASP A 80 8.22 -15.53 6.69
CA ASP A 80 9.56 -15.36 7.28
C ASP A 80 10.54 -14.95 6.17
N ASP A 81 11.43 -13.98 6.47
CA ASP A 81 12.51 -13.58 5.55
C ASP A 81 12.01 -13.09 4.17
N ALA A 82 10.83 -12.45 4.14
CA ALA A 82 10.24 -11.96 2.91
C ALA A 82 11.15 -10.91 2.22
N PRO A 83 11.30 -10.96 0.89
CA PRO A 83 12.00 -9.89 0.18
C PRO A 83 11.19 -8.60 0.24
N GLN A 84 11.88 -7.47 0.30
CA GLN A 84 11.26 -6.19 -0.01
C GLN A 84 11.08 -6.06 -1.51
N VAL A 85 9.92 -5.58 -1.94
CA VAL A 85 9.60 -5.43 -3.36
C VAL A 85 9.18 -4.01 -3.66
N LEU A 86 9.88 -3.37 -4.59
CA LEU A 86 9.52 -2.08 -5.16
C LEU A 86 8.90 -2.29 -6.54
N VAL A 87 7.69 -1.78 -6.71
CA VAL A 87 6.99 -1.71 -7.99
C VAL A 87 6.92 -0.25 -8.42
N GLN A 88 7.32 0.05 -9.63
CA GLN A 88 7.10 1.34 -10.30
C GLN A 88 6.18 1.09 -11.47
N GLY A 89 5.20 1.95 -11.67
CA GLY A 89 4.21 1.74 -12.71
C GLY A 89 3.29 2.92 -12.94
N THR A 90 2.24 2.64 -13.70
CA THR A 90 1.24 3.63 -14.09
C THR A 90 -0.08 3.28 -13.42
N ALA A 91 -0.71 4.28 -12.81
CA ALA A 91 -2.00 4.16 -12.13
C ALA A 91 -3.16 4.57 -13.04
N ASP A 92 -4.25 3.84 -12.97
CA ASP A 92 -5.58 4.24 -13.45
C ASP A 92 -6.58 4.25 -12.31
N VAL A 93 -7.49 5.23 -12.29
CA VAL A 93 -8.42 5.42 -11.17
C VAL A 93 -9.84 5.13 -11.60
N ASP A 94 -10.38 4.02 -11.12
CA ASP A 94 -11.78 3.65 -11.34
C ASP A 94 -12.69 4.33 -10.30
N ALA A 95 -13.63 5.12 -10.86
CA ALA A 95 -14.72 5.77 -10.14
C ALA A 95 -16.07 5.60 -10.86
N GLN A 96 -16.16 4.68 -11.83
CA GLN A 96 -17.33 4.58 -12.72
C GLN A 96 -18.51 3.94 -12.00
N ASP A 97 -18.30 2.82 -11.31
CA ASP A 97 -19.35 2.12 -10.56
C ASP A 97 -18.97 2.00 -9.08
N LEU A 98 -19.34 3.03 -8.33
CA LEU A 98 -19.05 3.10 -6.89
C LEU A 98 -19.75 2.02 -6.07
N GLU A 99 -20.90 1.52 -6.52
CA GLU A 99 -21.61 0.44 -5.83
C GLU A 99 -20.93 -0.92 -6.07
N ALA A 100 -20.48 -1.18 -7.28
CA ALA A 100 -19.66 -2.36 -7.59
C ALA A 100 -18.34 -2.31 -6.80
N ASN A 101 -17.69 -1.16 -6.76
CA ASN A 101 -16.45 -0.93 -6.02
C ASN A 101 -16.64 -1.14 -4.51
N ARG A 102 -17.76 -0.70 -3.95
CA ARG A 102 -18.10 -0.94 -2.54
C ARG A 102 -18.26 -2.43 -2.24
N LYS A 103 -18.98 -3.16 -3.10
CA LYS A 103 -19.20 -4.61 -2.95
C LYS A 103 -17.88 -5.38 -3.09
N ARG A 104 -17.07 -5.00 -4.07
CA ARG A 104 -15.74 -5.58 -4.30
C ARG A 104 -14.84 -5.37 -3.08
N TYR A 105 -14.71 -4.14 -2.62
CA TYR A 105 -13.90 -3.79 -1.45
C TYR A 105 -14.32 -4.57 -0.20
N THR A 106 -15.63 -4.65 0.08
CA THR A 106 -16.12 -5.39 1.26
C THR A 106 -15.70 -6.86 1.20
N ARG A 107 -15.80 -7.51 0.04
CA ARG A 107 -15.38 -8.90 -0.15
C ARG A 107 -13.87 -9.07 0.01
N GLU A 108 -13.08 -8.23 -0.66
CA GLU A 108 -11.62 -8.31 -0.64
C GLU A 108 -11.03 -8.00 0.74
N ALA A 109 -11.56 -6.97 1.42
CA ALA A 109 -11.14 -6.61 2.77
C ALA A 109 -11.40 -7.74 3.78
N LEU A 110 -12.54 -8.43 3.69
CA LEU A 110 -12.86 -9.56 4.57
C LEU A 110 -11.94 -10.77 4.34
N VAL A 111 -11.46 -10.96 3.13
CA VAL A 111 -10.50 -12.02 2.80
C VAL A 111 -9.10 -11.65 3.27
N LYS A 112 -8.66 -10.43 2.95
CA LYS A 112 -7.31 -9.95 3.25
C LYS A 112 -7.08 -9.68 4.75
N LEU A 113 -8.11 -9.20 5.44
CA LEU A 113 -8.09 -8.80 6.84
C LEU A 113 -9.23 -9.52 7.61
N PRO A 114 -9.07 -10.80 7.97
CA PRO A 114 -10.16 -11.58 8.60
C PRO A 114 -10.73 -10.95 9.86
N GLY A 115 -9.90 -10.27 10.67
CA GLY A 115 -10.32 -9.54 11.87
C GLY A 115 -11.21 -8.32 11.60
N SER A 116 -11.31 -7.86 10.34
CA SER A 116 -12.18 -6.73 9.98
C SER A 116 -13.67 -7.04 10.08
N LYS A 117 -14.07 -8.32 10.17
CA LYS A 117 -15.46 -8.73 10.40
C LYS A 117 -16.03 -8.15 11.68
N ASP A 118 -15.22 -8.12 12.73
CA ASP A 118 -15.62 -7.64 14.06
C ASP A 118 -15.73 -6.11 14.12
N LEU A 119 -15.15 -5.43 13.15
CA LEU A 119 -15.19 -3.97 13.01
C LEU A 119 -16.34 -3.47 12.15
N LEU A 120 -17.08 -4.37 11.51
CA LEU A 120 -18.22 -3.99 10.69
C LEU A 120 -19.39 -3.55 11.59
N PRO A 121 -19.89 -2.30 11.46
CA PRO A 121 -21.03 -1.86 12.23
C PRO A 121 -22.29 -2.63 11.83
N PRO A 122 -23.34 -2.67 12.68
CA PRO A 122 -24.62 -3.26 12.33
C PRO A 122 -25.20 -2.72 11.03
N LYS A 123 -25.94 -3.54 10.28
CA LYS A 123 -26.48 -3.19 8.95
C LYS A 123 -27.10 -1.79 8.81
N PRO A 124 -27.93 -1.28 9.78
CA PRO A 124 -28.48 0.07 9.66
C PRO A 124 -27.40 1.15 9.72
N LEU A 125 -26.36 0.96 10.55
CA LEU A 125 -25.21 1.88 10.63
C LEU A 125 -24.33 1.82 9.37
N GLN A 126 -24.20 0.67 8.73
CA GLN A 126 -23.48 0.54 7.46
C GLN A 126 -24.09 1.42 6.35
N ARG A 127 -25.42 1.58 6.37
CA ARG A 127 -26.11 2.50 5.45
C ARG A 127 -25.79 3.96 5.72
N LEU A 128 -25.73 4.36 6.99
CA LEU A 128 -25.41 5.73 7.38
C LEU A 128 -23.95 6.08 7.04
N PHE A 129 -23.03 5.11 7.18
CA PHE A 129 -21.61 5.27 6.87
C PHE A 129 -21.24 4.72 5.49
N SER A 130 -22.20 4.57 4.58
CA SER A 130 -21.95 4.00 3.24
C SER A 130 -20.84 4.72 2.48
N PHE A 131 -20.69 6.06 2.63
CA PHE A 131 -19.63 6.85 2.03
C PHE A 131 -18.24 6.43 2.50
N TYR A 132 -18.11 5.93 3.75
CA TYR A 132 -16.81 5.43 4.28
C TYR A 132 -16.40 4.11 3.62
N PHE A 133 -17.38 3.24 3.31
CA PHE A 133 -17.14 1.95 2.66
C PHE A 133 -17.09 2.04 1.14
N THR A 134 -17.53 3.18 0.57
CA THR A 134 -17.41 3.42 -0.86
C THR A 134 -15.97 3.80 -1.20
N ARG A 135 -15.39 3.06 -2.13
CA ARG A 135 -13.98 3.17 -2.49
C ARG A 135 -13.80 3.54 -3.95
N LEU A 136 -12.79 4.36 -4.19
CA LEU A 136 -12.16 4.50 -5.48
C LEU A 136 -11.07 3.45 -5.58
N TYR A 137 -11.04 2.68 -6.64
CA TYR A 137 -9.94 1.77 -6.94
C TYR A 137 -8.86 2.51 -7.73
N ILE A 138 -7.63 2.20 -7.42
CA ILE A 138 -6.45 2.69 -8.13
C ILE A 138 -5.72 1.44 -8.61
N HIS A 139 -5.81 1.19 -9.91
CA HIS A 139 -5.20 0.05 -10.59
C HIS A 139 -3.77 0.42 -10.98
N VAL A 140 -2.80 -0.15 -10.32
CA VAL A 140 -1.38 0.08 -10.61
C VAL A 140 -0.88 -1.01 -11.53
N ARG A 141 -0.57 -0.63 -12.78
CA ARG A 141 0.06 -1.52 -13.76
C ARG A 141 1.57 -1.47 -13.60
N PRO A 142 2.22 -2.58 -13.19
CA PRO A 142 3.68 -2.61 -13.04
C PRO A 142 4.39 -2.41 -14.39
N GLU A 143 5.37 -1.49 -14.41
CA GLU A 143 6.29 -1.31 -15.52
C GLU A 143 7.68 -1.86 -15.16
N ARG A 144 8.05 -1.69 -13.89
CA ARG A 144 9.32 -2.16 -13.34
C ARG A 144 9.10 -2.72 -11.93
N THR A 145 9.60 -3.92 -11.69
CA THR A 145 9.59 -4.57 -10.37
C THR A 145 11.01 -4.92 -9.98
N SER A 146 11.41 -4.56 -8.77
CA SER A 146 12.72 -4.87 -8.18
C SER A 146 12.51 -5.50 -6.81
N SER A 147 13.22 -6.59 -6.52
CA SER A 147 13.20 -7.25 -5.22
C SER A 147 14.56 -7.21 -4.57
N MET A 148 14.60 -6.99 -3.26
CA MET A 148 15.81 -7.02 -2.45
C MET A 148 15.57 -7.85 -1.19
N ARG A 149 16.55 -8.70 -0.83
CA ARG A 149 16.59 -9.31 0.50
C ARG A 149 17.56 -8.55 1.36
N ALA A 150 17.20 -8.30 2.62
CA ALA A 150 18.17 -7.81 3.58
C ALA A 150 19.30 -8.85 3.70
N SER A 151 20.55 -8.47 3.40
CA SER A 151 21.66 -9.35 3.62
C SER A 151 21.78 -9.61 5.13
N LYS A 152 21.75 -10.86 5.55
CA LYS A 152 21.94 -11.27 6.97
C LYS A 152 23.36 -10.99 7.51
N SER A 153 24.18 -10.20 6.84
CA SER A 153 25.55 -9.87 7.22
C SER A 153 25.68 -8.43 7.71
N CYS A 154 24.96 -8.08 8.79
CA CYS A 154 25.51 -7.10 9.71
C CYS A 154 25.69 -7.82 11.04
N GLY A 155 26.77 -8.60 11.10
CA GLY A 155 27.30 -9.12 12.35
C GLY A 155 27.54 -7.93 13.28
N SER A 156 26.92 -8.01 14.44
CA SER A 156 27.08 -7.17 15.61
C SER A 156 28.50 -6.61 15.75
N ARG A 157 28.73 -5.39 15.33
CA ARG A 157 29.70 -4.48 15.91
C ARG A 157 29.06 -3.13 16.06
N VAL A 158 28.16 -3.01 17.04
CA VAL A 158 27.89 -1.71 17.63
C VAL A 158 29.05 -1.42 18.56
N GLY A 159 30.17 -1.00 17.98
CA GLY A 159 31.17 -0.22 18.68
C GLY A 159 30.63 1.20 18.73
N SER A 160 30.18 1.64 19.88
CA SER A 160 29.85 3.04 20.11
C SER A 160 31.05 3.90 19.76
N PRO A 161 30.95 4.89 18.86
CA PRO A 161 32.04 5.85 18.68
C PRO A 161 32.15 6.69 19.97
N PRO A 162 33.35 6.95 20.48
CA PRO A 162 33.54 7.81 21.63
C PRO A 162 33.17 9.25 21.26
N GLY A 163 32.19 9.82 21.97
CA GLY A 163 32.06 11.26 22.15
C GLY A 163 31.39 12.03 21.04
N GLN A 164 30.08 11.82 20.78
CA GLN A 164 29.23 12.87 20.22
C GLN A 164 28.06 13.13 21.17
N THR A 165 28.18 14.18 21.95
CA THR A 165 27.09 14.76 22.73
C THR A 165 26.18 15.53 21.76
N TYR A 166 25.00 14.96 21.47
CA TYR A 166 23.93 15.71 20.80
C TYR A 166 23.28 16.66 21.80
N THR A 167 23.61 17.96 21.73
CA THR A 167 22.84 19.00 22.39
C THR A 167 21.55 19.23 21.64
N ARG A 168 20.45 18.85 22.28
CA ARG A 168 19.09 19.10 21.84
C ARG A 168 18.79 20.61 21.96
N SER A 169 18.85 21.34 20.85
CA SER A 169 18.35 22.73 20.83
C SER A 169 16.82 22.68 20.88
N GLY A 170 16.26 23.17 22.01
CA GLY A 170 14.83 23.25 22.20
C GLY A 170 14.18 24.23 21.23
N ARG A 171 13.14 23.76 20.53
CA ARG A 171 12.03 24.61 20.07
C ARG A 171 10.72 23.94 20.46
N THR A 172 10.08 24.58 21.45
CA THR A 172 8.71 24.33 21.87
C THR A 172 7.79 24.86 20.77
N TRP A 173 6.89 24.03 20.28
CA TRP A 173 5.77 24.46 19.44
C TRP A 173 4.58 24.67 20.38
N MET A 174 4.07 25.92 20.44
CA MET A 174 2.73 26.22 20.94
C MET A 174 1.71 26.00 19.80
#